data_0b64156172ef5d1be57a20e50b38df4d
#
_entry.id   0b64156172ef5d1be57a20e50b38df4d
#
_cell.length_a   1.000
_cell.length_b   1.000
_cell.length_c   1.000
_cell.angle_alpha   90.00
_cell.angle_beta   90.00
_cell.angle_gamma   90.00
#
_symmetry.space_group_name_H-M   'P 1'
#
loop_
_entity.id
_entity.type
_entity.pdbx_description
1 polymer ?
#
loop_
_entity_poly.entity_id
_entity_poly.type
_entity_poly.pdbx_seq_one_letter_code
_entity_poly.pdbx_strand_id
1 'polypeptide(L)'
;MTTSTDSITVRLFAGLEASTLERRTQLSLTLEEAPTVGAVSGCLGLEPGVAGLVLVNGVHARDDHRLDPGDEVSLFPPLGG
;
A
#
# COMPACT_ATOMS: atom_id res chain seq x y z
N MET A 1 10.05 23.84 10.26
CA MET A 1 9.87 23.33 9.85
C MET A 1 9.11 22.50 9.63
N THR A 2 8.60 22.26 9.19
CA THR A 2 7.86 21.54 9.01
C THR A 2 7.62 20.76 8.35
N THR A 3 7.46 20.15 8.33
CA THR A 3 7.44 19.27 7.63
C THR A 3 6.41 18.60 7.37
N SER A 4 5.67 18.93 6.77
CA SER A 4 4.67 18.25 6.46
C SER A 4 4.98 17.20 5.70
N THR A 5 4.89 16.19 6.18
CA THR A 5 5.14 15.11 5.55
C THR A 5 3.97 14.63 4.91
N ASP A 6 3.88 14.62 3.70
CA ASP A 6 2.80 14.02 2.98
C ASP A 6 3.05 12.54 3.01
N SER A 7 2.35 11.86 3.90
CA SER A 7 2.53 10.43 4.05
C SER A 7 1.20 9.70 3.98
N ILE A 8 1.27 8.41 3.74
CA ILE A 8 0.11 7.53 3.70
C ILE A 8 0.35 6.38 4.68
N THR A 9 -0.73 5.73 5.09
CA THR A 9 -0.65 4.55 5.94
C THR A 9 -0.97 3.33 5.10
N VAL A 10 -0.15 2.29 5.20
CA VAL A 10 -0.36 1.06 4.45
C VAL A 10 -0.63 -0.06 5.44
N ARG A 11 -1.71 -0.81 5.22
CA ARG A 11 -2.06 -1.96 6.05
C ARG A 11 -2.12 -3.21 5.18
N LEU A 12 -1.58 -4.30 5.72
CA LEU A 12 -1.55 -5.56 5.00
C LEU A 12 -2.32 -6.60 5.80
N PHE A 13 -3.18 -7.33 5.12
CA PHE A 13 -4.10 -8.25 5.76
C PHE A 13 -3.90 -9.69 5.31
N ALA A 14 -4.41 -10.61 6.09
CA ALA A 14 -4.48 -12.04 5.77
C ALA A 14 -3.12 -12.65 5.43
N GLY A 15 -2.08 -12.22 6.13
CA GLY A 15 -0.76 -12.81 5.94
C GLY A 15 0.05 -12.22 4.80
N LEU A 16 -0.49 -11.22 4.10
CA LEU A 16 0.23 -10.64 2.99
C LEU A 16 1.56 -10.02 3.43
N GLU A 17 1.66 -9.60 4.68
CA GLU A 17 2.89 -9.02 5.18
C GLU A 17 4.08 -9.96 5.07
N ALA A 18 3.85 -11.27 5.05
CA ALA A 18 4.95 -12.21 4.92
C ALA A 18 5.62 -12.14 3.55
N SER A 19 4.93 -11.56 2.56
CA SER A 19 5.49 -11.41 1.23
C SER A 19 6.22 -10.09 1.06
N THR A 20 6.28 -9.26 2.09
CA THR A 20 6.95 -7.96 1.99
C THR A 20 8.33 -8.02 2.60
N LEU A 21 9.14 -7.02 2.29
CA LEU A 21 10.52 -6.98 2.76
C LEU A 21 10.61 -6.81 4.27
N GLU A 22 9.70 -6.06 4.87
CA GLU A 22 9.76 -5.77 6.30
C GLU A 22 8.84 -6.63 7.13
N ARG A 23 7.93 -7.33 6.51
CA ARG A 23 6.99 -8.23 7.20
C ARG A 23 6.16 -7.52 8.26
N ARG A 24 5.81 -6.27 8.00
CA ARG A 24 4.97 -5.52 8.93
C ARG A 24 3.55 -5.51 8.42
N THR A 25 2.60 -5.53 9.35
CA THR A 25 1.18 -5.45 8.99
C THR A 25 0.72 -4.01 8.80
N GLN A 26 1.49 -3.05 9.28
CA GLN A 26 1.16 -1.64 9.09
C GLN A 26 2.44 -0.83 9.03
N LEU A 27 2.50 0.09 8.10
CA LEU A 27 3.66 0.96 7.95
C LEU A 27 3.24 2.26 7.29
N SER A 28 4.14 3.24 7.32
CA SER A 28 3.92 4.52 6.67
C SER A 28 4.89 4.70 5.53
N LEU A 29 4.43 5.28 4.44
CA LEU A 29 5.28 5.65 3.31
C LEU A 29 5.02 7.10 2.98
N THR A 30 6.03 7.78 2.42
CA THR A 30 5.83 9.14 1.97
C THR A 30 5.24 9.12 0.56
N LEU A 31 4.58 10.20 0.17
CA LEU A 31 4.05 10.29 -1.18
C LEU A 31 5.16 10.35 -2.22
N GLU A 32 6.35 10.78 -1.83
CA GLU A 32 7.47 10.72 -2.75
C GLU A 32 7.86 9.30 -3.06
N GLU A 33 7.81 8.43 -2.05
CA GLU A 33 8.14 7.02 -2.24
C GLU A 33 7.04 6.28 -2.97
N ALA A 34 5.80 6.64 -2.70
CA ALA A 34 4.67 5.90 -3.24
C ALA A 34 3.56 6.87 -3.65
N PRO A 35 3.70 7.49 -4.82
CA PRO A 35 2.67 8.44 -5.28
C PRO A 35 1.43 7.76 -5.83
N THR A 36 1.50 6.46 -6.13
CA THR A 36 0.35 5.72 -6.65
C THR A 36 0.24 4.38 -5.94
N VAL A 37 -0.89 3.72 -6.12
CA VAL A 37 -1.11 2.39 -5.54
C VAL A 37 -0.05 1.41 -6.03
N GLY A 38 0.27 1.44 -7.32
CA GLY A 38 1.30 0.55 -7.86
C GLY A 38 2.66 0.79 -7.23
N ALA A 39 2.98 2.04 -6.93
CA ALA A 39 4.25 2.37 -6.28
C ALA A 39 4.31 1.81 -4.86
N VAL A 40 3.17 1.71 -4.17
CA VAL A 40 3.13 1.11 -2.84
C VAL A 40 3.60 -0.33 -2.90
N SER A 41 3.07 -1.11 -3.86
CA SER A 41 3.50 -2.51 -4.01
C SER A 41 4.99 -2.59 -4.31
N GLY A 42 5.50 -1.71 -5.15
CA GLY A 42 6.92 -1.69 -5.48
C GLY A 42 7.80 -1.39 -4.27
N CYS A 43 7.38 -0.44 -3.43
CA CYS A 43 8.14 -0.10 -2.23
C CYS A 43 8.16 -1.26 -1.23
N LEU A 44 7.12 -2.08 -1.20
CA LEU A 44 7.04 -3.19 -0.27
C LEU A 44 7.72 -4.44 -0.81
N GLY A 45 8.17 -4.43 -2.04
CA GLY A 45 8.79 -5.60 -2.65
C GLY A 45 7.79 -6.66 -3.07
N LEU A 46 6.53 -6.27 -3.28
CA LEU A 46 5.52 -7.21 -3.73
C LEU A 46 5.57 -7.34 -5.24
N GLU A 47 5.47 -8.56 -5.72
CA GLU A 47 5.43 -8.78 -7.15
C GLU A 47 4.06 -8.48 -7.71
N PRO A 48 3.95 -8.20 -9.01
CA PRO A 48 2.66 -7.94 -9.61
C PRO A 48 1.70 -9.08 -9.35
N GLY A 49 0.48 -8.77 -8.96
CA GLY A 49 -0.53 -9.78 -8.71
C GLY A 49 -0.54 -10.37 -7.31
N VAL A 50 0.49 -10.11 -6.52
CA VAL A 50 0.51 -10.64 -5.14
C VAL A 50 -0.54 -9.95 -4.30
N ALA A 51 -0.75 -8.65 -4.50
CA ALA A 51 -1.84 -7.96 -3.83
C ALA A 51 -3.08 -8.08 -4.72
N GLY A 52 -3.99 -8.96 -4.37
CA GLY A 52 -5.16 -9.21 -5.19
C GLY A 52 -6.22 -8.14 -5.08
N LEU A 53 -6.32 -7.49 -3.94
CA LEU A 53 -7.31 -6.43 -3.73
C LEU A 53 -6.64 -5.27 -3.02
N VAL A 54 -6.86 -4.07 -3.53
CA VAL A 54 -6.34 -2.86 -2.91
C VAL A 54 -7.47 -1.89 -2.67
N LEU A 55 -7.60 -1.40 -1.45
CA LEU A 55 -8.58 -0.39 -1.11
C LEU A 55 -7.84 0.87 -0.65
N VAL A 56 -8.31 2.02 -1.11
CA VAL A 56 -7.82 3.31 -0.63
C VAL A 56 -8.97 3.97 0.11
N ASN A 57 -8.81 4.16 1.41
CA ASN A 57 -9.85 4.70 2.29
C ASN A 57 -11.15 3.89 2.16
N GLY A 58 -11.00 2.56 2.03
CA GLY A 58 -12.15 1.66 1.95
C GLY A 58 -12.77 1.52 0.57
N VAL A 59 -12.19 2.13 -0.46
CA VAL A 59 -12.72 2.09 -1.82
C VAL A 59 -11.73 1.38 -2.73
N HIS A 60 -12.21 0.45 -3.52
CA HIS A 60 -11.35 -0.30 -4.43
C HIS A 60 -10.60 0.65 -5.37
N ALA A 61 -9.31 0.42 -5.53
CA ALA A 61 -8.47 1.29 -6.34
C ALA A 61 -7.57 0.47 -7.26
N ARG A 62 -7.23 1.09 -8.38
CA ARG A 62 -6.36 0.46 -9.38
C ARG A 62 -4.92 0.90 -9.17
N ASP A 63 -3.99 0.23 -9.83
CA ASP A 63 -2.58 0.52 -9.67
C ASP A 63 -2.23 1.96 -10.03
N ASP A 64 -2.94 2.55 -10.98
CA ASP A 64 -2.64 3.91 -11.40
C ASP A 64 -3.34 4.97 -10.56
N HIS A 65 -4.06 4.57 -9.53
CA HIS A 65 -4.73 5.53 -8.65
C HIS A 65 -3.69 6.37 -7.90
N ARG A 66 -3.84 7.68 -7.97
CA ARG A 66 -2.91 8.58 -7.29
C ARG A 66 -3.35 8.78 -5.85
N LEU A 67 -2.36 8.79 -4.96
CA LEU A 67 -2.63 8.88 -3.54
C LEU A 67 -2.48 10.32 -3.06
N ASP A 68 -3.25 10.66 -2.03
CA ASP A 68 -3.22 11.97 -1.40
C ASP A 68 -2.67 11.86 0.02
N PRO A 69 -2.20 12.95 0.60
CA PRO A 69 -1.71 12.91 1.99
C PRO A 69 -2.79 12.37 2.92
N GLY A 70 -2.41 11.47 3.79
CA GLY A 70 -3.32 10.91 4.79
C GLY A 70 -4.13 9.72 4.31
N ASP A 71 -3.98 9.32 3.05
CA ASP A 71 -4.73 8.16 2.57
C ASP A 71 -4.33 6.89 3.30
N GLU A 72 -5.28 5.99 3.47
CA GLU A 72 -5.02 4.68 4.06
C GLU A 72 -5.18 3.64 2.96
N VAL A 73 -4.12 2.89 2.69
CA VAL A 73 -4.10 1.88 1.64
C VAL A 73 -4.13 0.51 2.30
N SER A 74 -5.13 -0.29 1.97
CA SER A 74 -5.30 -1.63 2.51
C SER A 74 -5.04 -2.65 1.43
N LEU A 75 -4.15 -3.59 1.69
CA LEU A 75 -3.75 -4.60 0.73
C LEU A 75 -4.15 -5.99 1.22
N PHE A 76 -4.75 -6.76 0.34
CA PHE A 76 -5.20 -8.11 0.65
C PHE A 76 -4.62 -9.07 -0.39
N PRO A 77 -4.30 -10.31 0.00
CA PRO A 77 -3.83 -11.28 -0.98
C PRO A 77 -4.95 -11.71 -1.92
N PRO A 78 -4.60 -12.32 -3.05
CA PRO A 78 -5.62 -12.81 -3.96
C PRO A 78 -6.48 -13.87 -3.28
N LEU A 79 -7.78 -13.87 -3.61
CA LEU A 79 -8.69 -14.86 -3.07
C LEU A 79 -8.73 -16.08 -3.97
N GLY A 80 -9.05 -17.19 -3.35
CA GLY A 80 -9.34 -18.38 -4.11
C GLY A 80 -8.15 -19.12 -4.64
N GLY A 81 -7.07 -18.81 -4.19
CA GLY A 81 -5.90 -19.57 -4.53
C GLY A 81 -5.82 -20.12 -5.89
#